data_5269cf7e9771e2a9e03a45768e78bf77
#
_entry.id   5269cf7e9771e2a9e03a45768e78bf77
#
_cell.length_a   1.000
_cell.length_b   1.000
_cell.length_c   1.000
_cell.angle_alpha   90.00
_cell.angle_beta   90.00
_cell.angle_gamma   90.00
#
_symmetry.space_group_name_H-M   'P 1'
#
loop_
_entity.id
_entity.type
_entity.pdbx_description
1 polymer ?
#
loop_
_entity_poly.entity_id
_entity_poly.type
_entity_poly.pdbx_seq_one_letter_code
_entity_poly.pdbx_strand_id
1 'polypeptide(L)'
;MAFNFYDTHTLLASVQQLPPLHSFLLDRYFPTNAASDVFATDDVLVEYRKGSKKAAPFVAPRKGGITILREGYTMKRFTPAHIAPKRPLSIDDLKKRGFGEALYTNLTPAQRQGVIMLGDLDELRDMNTRRKEAMAAEVIFTNGCIMHEYTDDLGTYEEKEVRYYDGASNPAKYTPSADWADTEAGGKQMIDDVAAMISMLSKRGLPATECLMAPDVADLFLRNPWILKLLDNRNYNIGGVDPETLPAGASKIARLNIKGRMIDFLTYEDTYTELDGTVKQYIPQGMITVGAPAAGRTVYGAITQVEQTDGEFHTYTGVDVPKYISDAAHNTRELTLSSAPLPMPNNECPFSVAKVIN
;
A
#
# COMPACT_ATOMS: atom_id res chain seq x y z
N MET A 1 -14.71 -14.81 34.86
CA MET A 1 -15.31 -14.89 33.50
C MET A 1 -14.51 -15.89 32.72
N ALA A 2 -15.13 -16.94 32.16
CA ALA A 2 -14.41 -17.83 31.26
C ALA A 2 -14.13 -17.06 29.96
N PHE A 3 -12.88 -16.97 29.59
CA PHE A 3 -12.50 -16.38 28.30
C PHE A 3 -13.09 -17.26 27.18
N ASN A 4 -14.01 -16.70 26.42
CA ASN A 4 -14.55 -17.35 25.24
C ASN A 4 -13.68 -16.97 24.04
N PHE A 5 -12.72 -17.84 23.66
CA PHE A 5 -11.84 -17.64 22.51
C PHE A 5 -12.55 -17.55 21.16
N TYR A 6 -13.85 -17.78 21.13
CA TYR A 6 -14.66 -17.83 19.90
C TYR A 6 -15.54 -16.60 19.72
N ASP A 7 -15.42 -15.64 20.61
CA ASP A 7 -16.10 -14.37 20.52
C ASP A 7 -15.29 -13.38 19.65
N THR A 8 -15.96 -12.73 18.71
CA THR A 8 -15.34 -11.79 17.77
C THR A 8 -14.59 -10.67 18.48
N HIS A 9 -15.08 -10.17 19.61
CA HIS A 9 -14.38 -9.15 20.40
C HIS A 9 -13.07 -9.66 20.98
N THR A 10 -13.03 -10.91 21.45
CA THR A 10 -11.82 -11.53 21.98
C THR A 10 -10.81 -11.78 20.87
N LEU A 11 -11.26 -12.25 19.71
CA LEU A 11 -10.43 -12.44 18.53
C LEU A 11 -9.90 -11.12 17.98
N LEU A 12 -10.71 -10.06 17.95
CA LEU A 12 -10.29 -8.73 17.53
C LEU A 12 -9.17 -8.18 18.42
N ALA A 13 -9.30 -8.36 19.76
CA ALA A 13 -8.24 -8.00 20.69
C ALA A 13 -6.97 -8.82 20.47
N SER A 14 -7.08 -10.09 20.09
CA SER A 14 -5.93 -10.95 19.74
C SER A 14 -5.24 -10.50 18.46
N VAL A 15 -5.98 -10.15 17.41
CA VAL A 15 -5.43 -9.59 16.16
C VAL A 15 -4.62 -8.32 16.42
N GLN A 16 -5.10 -7.45 17.31
CA GLN A 16 -4.39 -6.22 17.66
C GLN A 16 -3.08 -6.47 18.41
N GLN A 17 -2.92 -7.61 19.07
CA GLN A 17 -1.72 -7.98 19.82
C GLN A 17 -0.67 -8.69 18.96
N LEU A 18 -1.04 -9.22 17.78
CA LEU A 18 -0.09 -9.84 16.87
C LEU A 18 0.90 -8.78 16.33
N PRO A 19 2.19 -9.12 16.21
CA PRO A 19 3.15 -8.22 15.58
C PRO A 19 2.73 -7.99 14.12
N PRO A 20 2.69 -6.73 13.64
CA PRO A 20 2.35 -6.45 12.25
C PRO A 20 3.46 -6.96 11.33
N LEU A 21 3.08 -7.55 10.21
CA LEU A 21 4.00 -7.72 9.08
C LEU A 21 4.39 -6.33 8.58
N HIS A 22 5.69 -6.08 8.47
CA HIS A 22 6.15 -4.82 7.92
C HIS A 22 5.90 -4.78 6.42
N SER A 23 5.13 -3.78 5.99
CA SER A 23 4.93 -3.42 4.59
C SER A 23 5.70 -2.12 4.31
N PHE A 24 6.29 -2.00 3.12
CA PHE A 24 7.09 -0.82 2.79
C PHE A 24 6.25 0.29 2.19
N LEU A 25 5.49 -0.01 1.13
CA LEU A 25 4.71 1.00 0.40
C LEU A 25 3.53 1.50 1.23
N LEU A 26 2.84 0.57 1.88
CA LEU A 26 1.68 0.88 2.72
C LEU A 26 2.08 1.76 3.91
N ASP A 27 3.07 1.33 4.70
CA ASP A 27 3.48 2.02 5.91
C ASP A 27 4.13 3.37 5.62
N ARG A 28 4.91 3.46 4.52
CA ARG A 28 5.65 4.67 4.19
C ARG A 28 4.81 5.71 3.45
N TYR A 29 4.03 5.28 2.45
CA TYR A 29 3.31 6.20 1.57
C TYR A 29 1.83 6.34 1.90
N PHE A 30 1.21 5.32 2.50
CA PHE A 30 -0.21 5.28 2.84
C PHE A 30 -0.47 4.90 4.31
N PRO A 31 0.17 5.58 5.27
CA PRO A 31 -0.03 5.27 6.69
C PRO A 31 -1.52 5.39 7.07
N THR A 32 -1.96 4.54 7.98
CA THR A 32 -3.33 4.52 8.51
C THR A 32 -3.38 5.19 9.87
N ASN A 33 -4.32 6.11 10.05
CA ASN A 33 -4.66 6.64 11.37
C ASN A 33 -5.98 5.99 11.81
N ALA A 34 -5.89 5.06 12.76
CA ALA A 34 -7.05 4.31 13.24
C ALA A 34 -8.19 5.19 13.78
N ALA A 35 -7.91 6.42 14.20
CA ALA A 35 -8.93 7.33 14.74
C ALA A 35 -9.74 8.08 13.66
N SER A 36 -9.18 8.24 12.44
CA SER A 36 -9.80 9.07 11.39
C SER A 36 -10.08 8.31 10.10
N ASP A 37 -9.41 7.18 9.87
CA ASP A 37 -9.41 6.50 8.58
C ASP A 37 -10.24 5.22 8.56
N VAL A 38 -10.95 4.92 9.66
CA VAL A 38 -11.91 3.81 9.76
C VAL A 38 -13.31 4.37 9.77
N PHE A 39 -14.09 4.03 8.75
CA PHE A 39 -15.46 4.53 8.57
C PHE A 39 -16.48 3.58 9.18
N ALA A 40 -17.61 4.13 9.64
CA ALA A 40 -18.74 3.36 10.14
C ALA A 40 -19.72 2.92 9.03
N THR A 41 -19.40 3.21 7.77
CA THR A 41 -20.19 2.88 6.58
C THR A 41 -19.33 2.13 5.58
N ASP A 42 -19.93 1.33 4.71
CA ASP A 42 -19.24 0.60 3.65
C ASP A 42 -18.62 1.57 2.62
N ASP A 43 -19.22 2.74 2.48
CA ASP A 43 -18.74 3.76 1.54
C ASP A 43 -17.77 4.72 2.20
N VAL A 44 -16.71 5.01 1.47
CA VAL A 44 -15.67 5.97 1.83
C VAL A 44 -15.85 7.24 0.99
N LEU A 45 -15.98 8.38 1.65
CA LEU A 45 -15.98 9.67 1.00
C LEU A 45 -14.57 10.19 0.87
N VAL A 46 -14.16 10.44 -0.37
CA VAL A 46 -12.82 10.91 -0.70
C VAL A 46 -12.90 12.33 -1.22
N GLU A 47 -12.21 13.25 -0.54
CA GLU A 47 -12.15 14.64 -0.93
C GLU A 47 -10.77 14.98 -1.49
N TYR A 48 -10.77 15.50 -2.72
CA TYR A 48 -9.54 15.98 -3.35
C TYR A 48 -9.55 17.49 -3.46
N ARG A 49 -8.44 18.08 -3.11
CA ARG A 49 -8.21 19.49 -3.30
C ARG A 49 -7.04 19.70 -4.27
N LYS A 50 -7.28 20.50 -5.32
CA LYS A 50 -6.18 20.97 -6.17
C LYS A 50 -5.31 21.92 -5.38
N GLY A 51 -4.01 21.67 -5.35
CA GLY A 51 -3.06 22.60 -4.76
C GLY A 51 -3.07 23.92 -5.54
N SER A 52 -3.23 25.04 -4.85
CA SER A 52 -3.19 26.37 -5.46
C SER A 52 -1.95 27.12 -4.98
N LYS A 53 -1.23 27.74 -5.92
CA LYS A 53 -0.09 28.62 -5.65
C LYS A 53 -0.41 30.09 -5.97
N LYS A 54 -1.68 30.51 -5.79
CA LYS A 54 -2.08 31.88 -6.02
C LYS A 54 -1.36 32.83 -5.07
N ALA A 55 -0.67 33.81 -5.61
CA ALA A 55 -0.12 34.92 -4.84
C ALA A 55 -1.23 35.92 -4.48
N ALA A 56 -1.10 36.55 -3.31
CA ALA A 56 -2.00 37.64 -2.93
C ALA A 56 -1.78 38.84 -3.88
N PRO A 57 -2.86 39.43 -4.45
CA PRO A 57 -2.73 40.61 -5.30
C PRO A 57 -2.41 41.86 -4.47
N PHE A 58 -1.61 42.75 -5.03
CA PHE A 58 -1.43 44.08 -4.47
C PHE A 58 -2.69 44.93 -4.66
N VAL A 59 -3.07 45.69 -3.65
CA VAL A 59 -4.28 46.52 -3.66
C VAL A 59 -3.88 47.98 -3.45
N ALA A 60 -4.46 48.89 -4.22
CA ALA A 60 -4.23 50.29 -4.06
C ALA A 60 -4.68 50.80 -2.66
N PRO A 61 -3.94 51.74 -2.06
CA PRO A 61 -4.40 52.39 -0.81
C PRO A 61 -5.80 52.97 -1.00
N ARG A 62 -6.68 52.76 -0.03
CA ARG A 62 -8.09 53.20 -0.01
C ARG A 62 -9.05 52.26 -0.81
N LYS A 63 -8.60 51.16 -1.41
CA LYS A 63 -9.48 50.16 -2.01
C LYS A 63 -9.58 49.01 -1.02
N GLY A 64 -10.78 48.55 -0.71
CA GLY A 64 -10.97 47.34 0.09
C GLY A 64 -10.27 46.15 -0.57
N GLY A 65 -9.99 45.09 0.16
CA GLY A 65 -9.34 43.89 -0.38
C GLY A 65 -10.03 43.33 -1.64
N ILE A 66 -9.29 42.57 -2.43
CA ILE A 66 -9.82 41.85 -3.60
C ILE A 66 -10.39 40.51 -3.13
N THR A 67 -11.61 40.22 -3.50
CA THR A 67 -12.24 38.93 -3.19
C THR A 67 -11.59 37.82 -3.98
N ILE A 68 -10.96 36.88 -3.29
CA ILE A 68 -10.43 35.66 -3.90
C ILE A 68 -11.45 34.57 -3.64
N LEU A 69 -12.02 34.02 -4.72
CA LEU A 69 -12.93 32.90 -4.64
C LEU A 69 -12.19 31.67 -4.13
N ARG A 70 -12.83 30.95 -3.22
CA ARG A 70 -12.31 29.65 -2.73
C ARG A 70 -12.34 28.66 -3.88
N GLU A 71 -11.28 27.91 -4.04
CA GLU A 71 -11.25 26.78 -4.94
C GLU A 71 -12.15 25.68 -4.40
N GLY A 72 -12.98 25.11 -5.27
CA GLY A 72 -13.81 23.96 -4.94
C GLY A 72 -12.95 22.73 -4.62
N TYR A 73 -13.52 21.79 -3.91
CA TYR A 73 -13.01 20.44 -3.76
C TYR A 73 -13.90 19.47 -4.55
N THR A 74 -13.30 18.40 -5.01
CA THR A 74 -14.04 17.30 -5.65
C THR A 74 -14.26 16.22 -4.61
N MET A 75 -15.53 15.88 -4.38
CA MET A 75 -15.90 14.77 -3.52
C MET A 75 -16.27 13.58 -4.40
N LYS A 76 -15.62 12.46 -4.19
CA LYS A 76 -15.96 11.18 -4.83
C LYS A 76 -16.30 10.18 -3.75
N ARG A 77 -17.29 9.33 -4.02
CA ARG A 77 -17.69 8.23 -3.16
C ARG A 77 -17.16 6.95 -3.76
N PHE A 78 -16.46 6.15 -2.96
CA PHE A 78 -15.96 4.86 -3.35
C PHE A 78 -16.38 3.81 -2.34
N THR A 79 -16.73 2.63 -2.84
CA THR A 79 -16.97 1.45 -1.99
C THR A 79 -15.75 0.55 -2.09
N PRO A 80 -14.96 0.37 -1.03
CA PRO A 80 -13.84 -0.55 -1.02
C PRO A 80 -14.28 -1.97 -1.33
N ALA A 81 -13.42 -2.77 -2.00
CA ALA A 81 -13.67 -4.19 -2.13
C ALA A 81 -13.40 -4.91 -0.81
N HIS A 82 -14.14 -5.95 -0.58
CA HIS A 82 -14.05 -6.76 0.63
C HIS A 82 -13.00 -7.85 0.45
N ILE A 83 -11.99 -7.86 1.31
CA ILE A 83 -10.99 -8.93 1.39
C ILE A 83 -11.40 -9.84 2.53
N ALA A 84 -11.58 -11.13 2.28
CA ALA A 84 -12.04 -12.07 3.31
C ALA A 84 -11.44 -13.47 3.11
N PRO A 85 -10.11 -13.64 3.29
CA PRO A 85 -9.53 -14.97 3.28
C PRO A 85 -10.05 -15.80 4.44
N LYS A 86 -10.31 -17.09 4.19
CA LYS A 86 -10.84 -18.03 5.18
C LYS A 86 -9.98 -19.29 5.28
N ARG A 87 -9.90 -19.87 6.46
CA ARG A 87 -9.31 -21.18 6.71
C ARG A 87 -10.28 -22.09 7.43
N PRO A 88 -10.59 -23.25 6.83
CA PRO A 88 -11.36 -24.28 7.52
C PRO A 88 -10.45 -25.08 8.47
N LEU A 89 -10.95 -25.45 9.62
CA LEU A 89 -10.35 -26.36 10.58
C LEU A 89 -11.24 -27.59 10.72
N SER A 90 -10.71 -28.76 10.39
CA SER A 90 -11.42 -30.03 10.48
C SER A 90 -11.02 -30.82 11.73
N ILE A 91 -11.84 -31.82 12.09
CA ILE A 91 -11.52 -32.76 13.17
C ILE A 91 -10.20 -33.50 12.89
N ASP A 92 -9.90 -33.79 11.64
CA ASP A 92 -8.71 -34.54 11.28
C ASP A 92 -7.42 -33.74 11.51
N ASP A 93 -7.46 -32.43 11.42
CA ASP A 93 -6.36 -31.55 11.77
C ASP A 93 -6.05 -31.55 13.26
N LEU A 94 -7.09 -31.71 14.10
CA LEU A 94 -6.94 -31.80 15.54
C LEU A 94 -6.44 -33.18 16.02
N LYS A 95 -6.69 -34.24 15.26
CA LYS A 95 -6.22 -35.60 15.57
C LYS A 95 -4.77 -35.82 15.21
N LYS A 96 -4.27 -35.11 14.20
CA LYS A 96 -2.90 -35.21 13.73
C LYS A 96 -2.01 -34.27 14.55
N ARG A 97 -0.74 -34.63 14.65
CA ARG A 97 0.26 -33.77 15.24
C ARG A 97 0.50 -32.55 14.34
N GLY A 98 0.48 -31.35 14.91
CA GLY A 98 0.77 -30.12 14.19
C GLY A 98 2.25 -29.97 13.82
N PHE A 99 2.55 -29.14 12.84
CA PHE A 99 3.90 -28.77 12.48
C PHE A 99 4.57 -28.04 13.66
N GLY A 100 5.81 -28.41 13.99
CA GLY A 100 6.56 -27.84 15.12
C GLY A 100 6.20 -28.38 16.51
N GLU A 101 5.18 -29.23 16.64
CA GLU A 101 4.83 -29.87 17.90
C GLU A 101 5.86 -30.94 18.32
N ALA A 102 6.34 -30.91 19.56
CA ALA A 102 7.33 -31.87 20.05
C ALA A 102 6.79 -33.32 20.02
N LEU A 103 7.68 -34.31 19.82
CA LEU A 103 7.33 -35.74 19.67
C LEU A 103 6.53 -36.31 20.84
N TYR A 104 6.76 -35.79 22.05
CA TYR A 104 6.15 -36.23 23.30
C TYR A 104 5.37 -35.10 23.97
N THR A 105 4.52 -34.44 23.21
CA THR A 105 3.65 -33.37 23.71
C THR A 105 2.37 -33.95 24.32
N ASN A 106 1.99 -33.49 25.51
CA ASN A 106 0.72 -33.79 26.15
C ASN A 106 -0.33 -32.68 25.91
N LEU A 107 -0.32 -32.03 24.75
CA LEU A 107 -1.30 -31.00 24.42
C LEU A 107 -2.70 -31.63 24.30
N THR A 108 -3.64 -31.05 25.01
CA THR A 108 -5.06 -31.41 24.84
C THR A 108 -5.57 -30.93 23.47
N PRO A 109 -6.60 -31.56 22.88
CA PRO A 109 -7.19 -31.11 21.63
C PRO A 109 -7.59 -29.62 21.63
N ALA A 110 -8.10 -29.13 22.78
CA ALA A 110 -8.46 -27.71 22.93
C ALA A 110 -7.25 -26.77 22.89
N GLN A 111 -6.13 -27.15 23.49
CA GLN A 111 -4.89 -26.39 23.43
C GLN A 111 -4.31 -26.38 22.01
N ARG A 112 -4.31 -27.55 21.34
CA ARG A 112 -3.88 -27.64 19.94
C ARG A 112 -4.72 -26.77 19.02
N GLN A 113 -6.04 -26.76 19.21
CA GLN A 113 -6.94 -25.88 18.48
C GLN A 113 -6.58 -24.40 18.66
N GLY A 114 -6.29 -23.96 19.89
CA GLY A 114 -5.87 -22.59 20.17
C GLY A 114 -4.57 -22.19 19.44
N VAL A 115 -3.57 -23.09 19.41
CA VAL A 115 -2.31 -22.85 18.71
C VAL A 115 -2.51 -22.76 17.20
N ILE A 116 -3.28 -23.68 16.61
CA ILE A 116 -3.59 -23.67 15.17
C ILE A 116 -4.33 -22.37 14.82
N MET A 117 -5.35 -22.00 15.59
CA MET A 117 -6.15 -20.82 15.33
C MET A 117 -5.34 -19.52 15.39
N LEU A 118 -4.39 -19.40 16.31
CA LEU A 118 -3.49 -18.24 16.37
C LEU A 118 -2.55 -18.20 15.17
N GLY A 119 -2.00 -19.34 14.75
CA GLY A 119 -1.18 -19.44 13.56
C GLY A 119 -1.95 -19.09 12.28
N ASP A 120 -3.17 -19.60 12.15
CA ASP A 120 -4.06 -19.29 11.03
C ASP A 120 -4.41 -17.80 10.98
N LEU A 121 -4.66 -17.18 12.14
CA LEU A 121 -4.99 -15.77 12.23
C LEU A 121 -3.81 -14.88 11.78
N ASP A 122 -2.58 -15.25 12.16
CA ASP A 122 -1.36 -14.56 11.76
C ASP A 122 -1.15 -14.66 10.24
N GLU A 123 -1.27 -15.85 9.68
CA GLU A 123 -1.14 -16.05 8.23
C GLU A 123 -2.24 -15.33 7.42
N LEU A 124 -3.49 -15.31 7.88
CA LEU A 124 -4.58 -14.58 7.22
C LEU A 124 -4.32 -13.07 7.25
N ARG A 125 -3.77 -12.57 8.35
CA ARG A 125 -3.38 -11.17 8.48
C ARG A 125 -2.26 -10.80 7.50
N ASP A 126 -1.27 -11.68 7.36
CA ASP A 126 -0.18 -11.52 6.40
C ASP A 126 -0.72 -11.48 4.96
N MET A 127 -1.67 -12.35 4.61
CA MET A 127 -2.32 -12.34 3.29
C MET A 127 -3.03 -11.02 3.03
N ASN A 128 -3.78 -10.51 4.01
CA ASN A 128 -4.43 -9.20 3.93
C ASN A 128 -3.42 -8.07 3.75
N THR A 129 -2.31 -8.10 4.49
CA THR A 129 -1.26 -7.07 4.39
C THR A 129 -0.60 -7.06 3.02
N ARG A 130 -0.28 -8.24 2.45
CA ARG A 130 0.27 -8.34 1.10
C ARG A 130 -0.69 -7.81 0.04
N ARG A 131 -1.99 -8.06 0.18
CA ARG A 131 -2.99 -7.50 -0.74
C ARG A 131 -3.10 -5.98 -0.62
N LYS A 132 -3.09 -5.44 0.58
CA LYS A 132 -3.06 -3.99 0.83
C LYS A 132 -1.82 -3.33 0.22
N GLU A 133 -0.66 -3.98 0.33
CA GLU A 133 0.60 -3.54 -0.26
C GLU A 133 0.53 -3.51 -1.79
N ALA A 134 -0.05 -4.54 -2.42
CA ALA A 134 -0.27 -4.58 -3.86
C ALA A 134 -1.20 -3.46 -4.34
N MET A 135 -2.29 -3.19 -3.62
CA MET A 135 -3.18 -2.07 -3.90
C MET A 135 -2.46 -0.72 -3.78
N ALA A 136 -1.61 -0.55 -2.76
CA ALA A 136 -0.80 0.65 -2.59
C ALA A 136 0.16 0.86 -3.77
N ALA A 137 0.80 -0.21 -4.25
CA ALA A 137 1.65 -0.17 -5.44
C ALA A 137 0.86 0.27 -6.68
N GLU A 138 -0.32 -0.33 -6.93
CA GLU A 138 -1.16 0.07 -8.06
C GLU A 138 -1.54 1.55 -8.01
N VAL A 139 -1.93 2.06 -6.84
CA VAL A 139 -2.30 3.48 -6.66
C VAL A 139 -1.12 4.40 -6.93
N ILE A 140 0.10 4.01 -6.59
CA ILE A 140 1.31 4.80 -6.89
C ILE A 140 1.56 4.87 -8.39
N PHE A 141 1.54 3.73 -9.08
CA PHE A 141 1.97 3.63 -10.48
C PHE A 141 0.87 3.92 -11.50
N THR A 142 -0.40 3.76 -11.11
CA THR A 142 -1.56 3.99 -11.98
C THR A 142 -2.45 5.13 -11.46
N ASN A 143 -3.69 5.17 -11.90
CA ASN A 143 -4.68 6.16 -11.45
C ASN A 143 -5.63 5.63 -10.37
N GLY A 144 -5.38 4.46 -9.84
CA GLY A 144 -6.28 3.82 -8.89
C GLY A 144 -5.91 2.37 -8.65
N CYS A 145 -6.87 1.54 -8.33
CA CYS A 145 -6.66 0.11 -8.23
C CYS A 145 -7.81 -0.68 -8.86
N ILE A 146 -7.47 -1.84 -9.40
CA ILE A 146 -8.41 -2.83 -9.93
C ILE A 146 -8.55 -3.93 -8.89
N MET A 147 -9.76 -4.15 -8.43
CA MET A 147 -10.07 -5.13 -7.41
C MET A 147 -10.87 -6.27 -8.05
N HIS A 148 -10.40 -7.50 -7.92
CA HIS A 148 -11.12 -8.68 -8.38
C HIS A 148 -11.98 -9.20 -7.23
N GLU A 149 -13.30 -9.03 -7.33
CA GLU A 149 -14.26 -9.57 -6.38
C GLU A 149 -14.65 -10.98 -6.81
N TYR A 150 -14.09 -12.01 -6.15
CA TYR A 150 -14.40 -13.40 -6.44
C TYR A 150 -15.80 -13.74 -5.97
N THR A 151 -16.63 -14.26 -6.88
CA THR A 151 -18.03 -14.63 -6.61
C THR A 151 -18.18 -16.11 -6.23
N ASP A 152 -17.18 -16.92 -6.53
CA ASP A 152 -17.14 -18.33 -6.18
C ASP A 152 -15.72 -18.81 -5.85
N ASP A 153 -15.63 -20.04 -5.28
CA ASP A 153 -14.35 -20.68 -4.97
C ASP A 153 -13.64 -21.25 -6.22
N LEU A 154 -14.26 -21.17 -7.40
CA LEU A 154 -13.73 -21.68 -8.68
C LEU A 154 -12.93 -20.61 -9.45
N GLY A 155 -12.86 -19.39 -8.93
CA GLY A 155 -12.07 -18.31 -9.52
C GLY A 155 -12.84 -17.38 -10.46
N THR A 156 -14.18 -17.45 -10.50
CA THR A 156 -15.00 -16.46 -11.19
C THR A 156 -14.98 -15.15 -10.40
N TYR A 157 -14.67 -14.04 -11.06
CA TYR A 157 -14.59 -12.73 -10.41
C TYR A 157 -15.25 -11.64 -11.24
N GLU A 158 -15.69 -10.59 -10.55
CA GLU A 158 -16.11 -9.33 -11.14
C GLU A 158 -14.99 -8.29 -10.90
N GLU A 159 -14.69 -7.49 -11.93
CA GLU A 159 -13.70 -6.42 -11.78
C GLU A 159 -14.38 -5.15 -11.26
N LYS A 160 -13.92 -4.70 -10.11
CA LYS A 160 -14.29 -3.42 -9.53
C LYS A 160 -13.13 -2.45 -9.64
N GLU A 161 -13.28 -1.44 -10.48
CA GLU A 161 -12.25 -0.45 -10.72
C GLU A 161 -12.51 0.82 -9.91
N VAL A 162 -11.51 1.25 -9.16
CA VAL A 162 -11.49 2.55 -8.48
C VAL A 162 -10.52 3.46 -9.21
N ARG A 163 -11.02 4.58 -9.77
CA ARG A 163 -10.20 5.62 -10.40
C ARG A 163 -10.34 6.93 -9.64
N TYR A 164 -9.22 7.43 -9.16
CA TYR A 164 -9.19 8.67 -8.39
C TYR A 164 -9.29 9.91 -9.29
N TYR A 165 -8.65 9.87 -10.46
CA TYR A 165 -8.57 11.00 -11.38
C TYR A 165 -9.27 10.68 -12.70
N ASP A 166 -9.41 11.70 -13.56
CA ASP A 166 -9.94 11.50 -14.89
C ASP A 166 -8.90 10.83 -15.80
N GLY A 167 -9.31 9.81 -16.56
CA GLY A 167 -8.46 9.04 -17.46
C GLY A 167 -7.95 7.71 -16.84
N ALA A 168 -7.36 6.89 -17.70
CA ALA A 168 -6.91 5.53 -17.35
C ALA A 168 -5.49 5.46 -16.78
N SER A 169 -4.74 6.55 -16.81
CA SER A 169 -3.33 6.59 -16.36
C SER A 169 -3.09 7.72 -15.40
N ASN A 170 -1.99 7.62 -14.62
CA ASN A 170 -1.58 8.68 -13.72
C ASN A 170 -1.37 10.00 -14.49
N PRO A 171 -2.06 11.11 -14.11
CA PRO A 171 -1.91 12.40 -14.79
C PRO A 171 -0.53 13.04 -14.62
N ALA A 172 0.28 12.57 -13.67
CA ALA A 172 1.66 13.00 -13.47
C ALA A 172 2.69 12.05 -14.12
N LYS A 173 2.30 11.36 -15.20
CA LYS A 173 3.20 10.50 -15.96
C LYS A 173 4.23 11.34 -16.71
N TYR A 174 5.49 11.00 -16.53
CA TYR A 174 6.61 11.51 -17.29
C TYR A 174 7.06 10.48 -18.33
N THR A 175 7.44 10.94 -19.51
CA THR A 175 7.98 10.06 -20.56
C THR A 175 9.41 10.52 -20.86
N PRO A 176 10.42 9.71 -20.53
CA PRO A 176 11.81 10.00 -20.89
C PRO A 176 11.98 10.11 -22.40
N SER A 177 12.94 10.94 -22.82
CA SER A 177 13.26 11.12 -24.26
C SER A 177 14.03 9.93 -24.85
N ALA A 178 14.70 9.15 -24.02
CA ALA A 178 15.44 7.96 -24.40
C ALA A 178 15.37 6.90 -23.28
N ASP A 179 15.57 5.64 -23.66
CA ASP A 179 15.60 4.51 -22.74
C ASP A 179 16.86 4.58 -21.86
N TRP A 180 16.71 4.37 -20.56
CA TRP A 180 17.84 4.41 -19.63
C TRP A 180 18.80 3.23 -19.79
N ALA A 181 18.38 2.16 -20.42
CA ALA A 181 19.25 1.03 -20.77
C ALA A 181 20.30 1.46 -21.82
N ASP A 182 20.00 2.47 -22.64
CA ASP A 182 21.00 3.09 -23.53
C ASP A 182 21.88 4.07 -22.74
N THR A 183 23.11 3.61 -22.43
CA THR A 183 24.08 4.36 -21.62
C THR A 183 24.44 5.70 -22.23
N GLU A 184 24.48 5.83 -23.57
CA GLU A 184 24.90 7.05 -24.27
C GLU A 184 23.76 8.06 -24.44
N ALA A 185 22.54 7.58 -24.66
CA ALA A 185 21.37 8.44 -24.85
C ALA A 185 20.63 8.69 -23.53
N GLY A 186 19.99 7.66 -22.98
CA GLY A 186 19.16 7.76 -21.77
C GLY A 186 19.97 7.82 -20.49
N GLY A 187 21.06 7.06 -20.39
CA GLY A 187 21.90 7.02 -19.21
C GLY A 187 22.50 8.37 -18.79
N LYS A 188 22.77 9.27 -19.75
CA LYS A 188 23.20 10.64 -19.45
C LYS A 188 22.10 11.51 -18.86
N GLN A 189 20.84 11.18 -19.16
CA GLN A 189 19.69 12.02 -18.83
C GLN A 189 18.99 11.63 -17.54
N MET A 190 19.39 10.52 -16.90
CA MET A 190 18.74 10.01 -15.68
C MET A 190 18.48 11.09 -14.63
N ILE A 191 19.50 11.91 -14.33
CA ILE A 191 19.40 12.99 -13.33
C ILE A 191 18.44 14.09 -13.80
N ASP A 192 18.48 14.44 -15.10
CA ASP A 192 17.62 15.47 -15.67
C ASP A 192 16.16 15.01 -15.74
N ASP A 193 15.91 13.73 -16.04
CA ASP A 193 14.58 13.14 -16.03
C ASP A 193 13.98 13.16 -14.62
N VAL A 194 14.73 12.71 -13.61
CA VAL A 194 14.28 12.81 -12.21
C VAL A 194 14.05 14.26 -11.81
N ALA A 195 14.90 15.19 -12.23
CA ALA A 195 14.71 16.63 -11.99
C ALA A 195 13.44 17.17 -12.65
N ALA A 196 13.10 16.69 -13.84
CA ALA A 196 11.85 17.05 -14.52
C ALA A 196 10.62 16.53 -13.75
N MET A 197 10.66 15.28 -13.27
CA MET A 197 9.59 14.69 -12.44
C MET A 197 9.41 15.47 -11.14
N ILE A 198 10.49 15.83 -10.45
CA ILE A 198 10.46 16.69 -9.26
C ILE A 198 9.83 18.05 -9.59
N SER A 199 10.18 18.65 -10.74
CA SER A 199 9.61 19.92 -11.19
C SER A 199 8.10 19.84 -11.45
N MET A 200 7.61 18.71 -12.00
CA MET A 200 6.18 18.48 -12.19
C MET A 200 5.41 18.53 -10.87
N LEU A 201 5.89 17.85 -9.83
CA LEU A 201 5.29 17.88 -8.49
C LEU A 201 5.40 19.26 -7.86
N SER A 202 6.57 19.90 -7.96
CA SER A 202 6.80 21.25 -7.41
C SER A 202 5.90 22.31 -8.01
N LYS A 203 5.61 22.24 -9.32
CA LYS A 203 4.66 23.15 -9.98
C LYS A 203 3.26 23.03 -9.42
N ARG A 204 2.88 21.83 -8.96
CA ARG A 204 1.61 21.55 -8.29
C ARG A 204 1.60 21.91 -6.79
N GLY A 205 2.76 22.27 -6.22
CA GLY A 205 2.89 22.56 -4.79
C GLY A 205 3.09 21.33 -3.93
N LEU A 206 3.43 20.19 -4.53
CA LEU A 206 3.59 18.91 -3.84
C LEU A 206 5.07 18.68 -3.49
N PRO A 207 5.37 18.06 -2.34
CA PRO A 207 6.73 17.70 -1.98
C PRO A 207 7.22 16.53 -2.86
N ALA A 208 8.54 16.52 -3.10
CA ALA A 208 9.25 15.45 -3.77
C ALA A 208 10.58 15.25 -3.05
N THR A 209 10.70 14.19 -2.28
CA THR A 209 11.87 13.92 -1.42
C THR A 209 12.48 12.56 -1.70
N GLU A 210 11.73 11.66 -2.36
CA GLU A 210 12.12 10.28 -2.60
C GLU A 210 11.88 9.89 -4.06
N CYS A 211 12.78 9.07 -4.57
CA CYS A 211 12.66 8.38 -5.85
C CYS A 211 12.70 6.88 -5.60
N LEU A 212 11.59 6.21 -5.80
CA LEU A 212 11.48 4.76 -5.70
C LEU A 212 11.66 4.14 -7.09
N MET A 213 12.55 3.18 -7.20
CA MET A 213 12.92 2.54 -8.45
C MET A 213 12.67 1.04 -8.39
N ALA A 214 12.30 0.46 -9.53
CA ALA A 214 12.30 -0.98 -9.70
C ALA A 214 13.73 -1.55 -9.57
N PRO A 215 13.91 -2.80 -9.13
CA PRO A 215 15.23 -3.40 -8.92
C PRO A 215 16.14 -3.37 -10.16
N ASP A 216 15.56 -3.63 -11.35
CA ASP A 216 16.27 -3.56 -12.63
C ASP A 216 16.79 -2.15 -12.96
N VAL A 217 15.99 -1.13 -12.66
CA VAL A 217 16.39 0.28 -12.83
C VAL A 217 17.45 0.66 -11.80
N ALA A 218 17.34 0.17 -10.58
CA ALA A 218 18.30 0.42 -9.52
C ALA A 218 19.70 -0.11 -9.88
N ASP A 219 19.76 -1.30 -10.48
CA ASP A 219 21.01 -1.88 -10.98
C ASP A 219 21.64 -1.05 -12.10
N LEU A 220 20.83 -0.57 -13.04
CA LEU A 220 21.31 0.31 -14.11
C LEU A 220 21.82 1.65 -13.53
N PHE A 221 21.11 2.20 -12.55
CA PHE A 221 21.48 3.46 -11.90
C PHE A 221 22.85 3.36 -11.21
N LEU A 222 23.09 2.28 -10.45
CA LEU A 222 24.36 2.07 -9.74
C LEU A 222 25.54 1.81 -10.68
N ARG A 223 25.30 1.18 -11.83
CA ARG A 223 26.34 0.87 -12.84
C ARG A 223 26.55 1.98 -13.85
N ASN A 224 25.76 3.04 -13.80
CA ASN A 224 25.83 4.11 -14.78
C ASN A 224 27.15 4.92 -14.65
N PRO A 225 28.00 4.94 -15.70
CA PRO A 225 29.29 5.63 -15.65
C PRO A 225 29.16 7.16 -15.48
N TRP A 226 28.06 7.75 -15.91
CA TRP A 226 27.80 9.18 -15.77
C TRP A 226 27.48 9.54 -14.32
N ILE A 227 26.73 8.70 -13.61
CA ILE A 227 26.44 8.88 -12.19
C ILE A 227 27.71 8.67 -11.37
N LEU A 228 28.46 7.60 -11.64
CA LEU A 228 29.74 7.35 -10.98
C LEU A 228 30.73 8.50 -11.17
N LYS A 229 30.85 9.06 -12.40
CA LYS A 229 31.67 10.21 -12.66
C LYS A 229 31.23 11.48 -11.94
N LEU A 230 29.94 11.67 -11.76
CA LEU A 230 29.36 12.76 -10.95
C LEU A 230 29.74 12.63 -9.49
N LEU A 231 29.68 11.41 -8.93
CA LEU A 231 30.03 11.12 -7.55
C LEU A 231 31.54 11.24 -7.26
N ASP A 232 32.40 10.96 -8.25
CA ASP A 232 33.85 11.06 -8.13
C ASP A 232 34.37 12.52 -8.20
N ASN A 233 33.50 13.48 -8.41
CA ASN A 233 33.88 14.89 -8.48
C ASN A 233 34.13 15.47 -7.07
N ARG A 234 35.39 15.48 -6.65
CA ARG A 234 35.85 15.94 -5.32
C ARG A 234 35.55 17.42 -5.02
N ASN A 235 35.29 18.23 -6.03
CA ASN A 235 35.02 19.66 -5.87
C ASN A 235 33.52 19.97 -5.65
N TYR A 236 32.64 19.01 -5.79
CA TYR A 236 31.21 19.20 -5.67
C TYR A 236 30.58 18.03 -4.89
N ASN A 237 30.11 18.31 -3.68
CA ASN A 237 29.41 17.29 -2.91
C ASN A 237 27.97 17.14 -3.43
N ILE A 238 27.77 16.23 -4.37
CA ILE A 238 26.46 15.93 -4.96
C ILE A 238 25.65 14.97 -4.08
N GLY A 239 26.31 14.24 -3.20
CA GLY A 239 25.69 13.22 -2.36
C GLY A 239 26.60 12.02 -2.17
N GLY A 240 26.07 10.93 -1.72
CA GLY A 240 26.80 9.69 -1.47
C GLY A 240 25.93 8.47 -1.77
N VAL A 241 26.62 7.38 -2.09
CA VAL A 241 26.03 6.04 -2.06
C VAL A 241 26.24 5.53 -0.65
N ASP A 242 25.16 5.58 0.15
CA ASP A 242 25.16 5.08 1.53
C ASP A 242 24.00 4.09 1.65
N PRO A 243 24.26 2.79 1.35
CA PRO A 243 23.21 1.78 1.35
C PRO A 243 22.72 1.53 2.76
N GLU A 244 21.43 1.65 2.96
CA GLU A 244 20.73 1.38 4.20
C GLU A 244 19.63 0.35 3.92
N THR A 245 19.63 -0.75 4.67
CA THR A 245 18.54 -1.73 4.61
C THR A 245 17.35 -1.21 5.40
N LEU A 246 16.22 -1.06 4.73
CA LEU A 246 14.95 -0.69 5.32
C LEU A 246 14.14 -1.94 5.65
N PRO A 247 13.11 -1.83 6.51
CA PRO A 247 12.20 -2.95 6.75
C PRO A 247 11.53 -3.43 5.45
N ALA A 248 11.07 -4.70 5.46
CA ALA A 248 10.30 -5.32 4.37
C ALA A 248 11.04 -5.45 3.03
N GLY A 249 12.35 -5.65 3.04
CA GLY A 249 13.11 -5.88 1.80
C GLY A 249 13.36 -4.64 0.94
N ALA A 250 13.00 -3.45 1.44
CA ALA A 250 13.36 -2.21 0.81
C ALA A 250 14.80 -1.80 1.16
N SER A 251 15.45 -1.07 0.30
CA SER A 251 16.78 -0.51 0.56
C SER A 251 16.94 0.89 -0.01
N LYS A 252 17.66 1.70 0.74
CA LYS A 252 18.12 2.99 0.27
C LYS A 252 19.43 2.79 -0.46
N ILE A 253 19.50 3.26 -1.69
CA ILE A 253 20.66 3.08 -2.57
C ILE A 253 21.61 4.26 -2.44
N ALA A 254 21.06 5.48 -2.56
CA ALA A 254 21.84 6.68 -2.60
C ALA A 254 21.02 7.87 -2.11
N ARG A 255 21.73 8.93 -1.74
CA ARG A 255 21.16 10.25 -1.49
C ARG A 255 21.89 11.27 -2.33
N LEU A 256 21.19 11.87 -3.28
CA LEU A 256 21.79 12.80 -4.23
C LEU A 256 21.13 14.18 -4.19
N ASN A 257 21.94 15.19 -4.44
CA ASN A 257 21.47 16.56 -4.63
C ASN A 257 21.11 16.78 -6.10
N ILE A 258 19.83 16.88 -6.38
CA ILE A 258 19.31 17.15 -7.72
C ILE A 258 18.84 18.60 -7.80
N LYS A 259 19.63 19.44 -8.49
CA LYS A 259 19.34 20.87 -8.69
C LYS A 259 18.96 21.60 -7.38
N GLY A 260 19.72 21.33 -6.30
CA GLY A 260 19.55 21.98 -4.99
C GLY A 260 18.56 21.26 -4.05
N ARG A 261 18.06 20.07 -4.41
CA ARG A 261 17.16 19.26 -3.57
C ARG A 261 17.80 17.93 -3.27
N MET A 262 17.80 17.56 -1.99
CA MET A 262 18.26 16.24 -1.57
C MET A 262 17.13 15.22 -1.80
N ILE A 263 17.42 14.19 -2.59
CA ILE A 263 16.49 13.13 -2.94
C ILE A 263 17.10 11.81 -2.49
N ASP A 264 16.31 11.01 -1.78
CA ASP A 264 16.65 9.65 -1.40
C ASP A 264 16.20 8.69 -2.51
N PHE A 265 17.14 7.89 -3.01
CA PHE A 265 16.87 6.85 -3.99
C PHE A 265 16.68 5.54 -3.27
N LEU A 266 15.51 4.95 -3.47
CA LEU A 266 15.06 3.73 -2.81
C LEU A 266 14.79 2.66 -3.86
N THR A 267 14.99 1.40 -3.48
CA THR A 267 14.51 0.25 -4.24
C THR A 267 13.75 -0.69 -3.32
N TYR A 268 12.81 -1.43 -3.90
CA TYR A 268 12.01 -2.39 -3.19
C TYR A 268 11.85 -3.64 -4.04
N GLU A 269 12.43 -4.73 -3.56
CA GLU A 269 12.44 -6.02 -4.23
C GLU A 269 11.64 -7.01 -3.38
N ASP A 270 10.33 -7.00 -3.58
CA ASP A 270 9.45 -7.98 -2.96
C ASP A 270 8.36 -8.41 -3.94
N THR A 271 7.80 -9.59 -3.71
CA THR A 271 6.83 -10.23 -4.58
C THR A 271 5.65 -10.76 -3.80
N TYR A 272 4.52 -10.88 -4.45
CA TYR A 272 3.35 -11.54 -3.92
C TYR A 272 2.81 -12.56 -4.93
N THR A 273 2.08 -13.54 -4.42
CA THR A 273 1.48 -14.58 -5.24
C THR A 273 -0.02 -14.37 -5.29
N GLU A 274 -0.58 -14.28 -6.49
CA GLU A 274 -2.03 -14.23 -6.70
C GLU A 274 -2.69 -15.59 -6.40
N LEU A 275 -4.02 -15.60 -6.33
CA LEU A 275 -4.78 -16.83 -6.07
C LEU A 275 -4.56 -17.91 -7.14
N ASP A 276 -4.30 -17.50 -8.38
CA ASP A 276 -3.97 -18.39 -9.51
C ASP A 276 -2.54 -18.97 -9.48
N GLY A 277 -1.74 -18.61 -8.47
CA GLY A 277 -0.35 -19.01 -8.33
C GLY A 277 0.66 -18.15 -9.10
N THR A 278 0.20 -17.09 -9.78
CA THR A 278 1.09 -16.17 -10.49
C THR A 278 1.85 -15.30 -9.50
N VAL A 279 3.19 -15.27 -9.63
CA VAL A 279 4.05 -14.39 -8.82
C VAL A 279 4.17 -13.04 -9.51
N LYS A 280 3.86 -11.96 -8.78
CA LYS A 280 3.95 -10.58 -9.26
C LYS A 280 4.89 -9.77 -8.36
N GLN A 281 5.60 -8.82 -8.95
CA GLN A 281 6.38 -7.82 -8.20
C GLN A 281 5.47 -6.66 -7.81
N TYR A 282 5.70 -6.05 -6.64
CA TYR A 282 4.97 -4.85 -6.25
C TYR A 282 5.31 -3.66 -7.14
N ILE A 283 6.57 -3.50 -7.51
CA ILE A 283 7.00 -2.44 -8.44
C ILE A 283 7.14 -3.05 -9.83
N PRO A 284 6.39 -2.56 -10.84
CA PRO A 284 6.54 -3.02 -12.21
C PRO A 284 7.94 -2.76 -12.76
N GLN A 285 8.48 -3.68 -13.52
CA GLN A 285 9.81 -3.57 -14.13
C GLN A 285 9.92 -2.32 -15.01
N GLY A 286 11.09 -1.72 -15.01
CA GLY A 286 11.39 -0.52 -15.78
C GLY A 286 10.69 0.74 -15.30
N MET A 287 10.03 0.72 -14.14
CA MET A 287 9.28 1.86 -13.61
C MET A 287 10.03 2.58 -12.49
N ILE A 288 9.84 3.89 -12.45
CA ILE A 288 10.24 4.73 -11.32
C ILE A 288 9.09 5.61 -10.88
N THR A 289 9.10 5.99 -9.63
CA THR A 289 8.17 6.99 -9.08
C THR A 289 8.91 7.98 -8.20
N VAL A 290 8.50 9.25 -8.29
CA VAL A 290 8.99 10.32 -7.41
C VAL A 290 7.83 10.83 -6.57
N GLY A 291 8.04 10.93 -5.28
CA GLY A 291 7.02 11.37 -4.33
C GLY A 291 7.60 11.78 -3.00
N ALA A 292 6.76 11.72 -1.97
CA ALA A 292 7.15 11.96 -0.59
C ALA A 292 6.45 10.97 0.34
N PRO A 293 7.00 10.67 1.53
CA PRO A 293 6.34 9.86 2.54
C PRO A 293 4.99 10.45 2.94
N ALA A 294 4.05 9.58 3.34
CA ALA A 294 2.70 9.95 3.77
C ALA A 294 1.93 10.83 2.76
N ALA A 295 2.21 10.67 1.47
CA ALA A 295 1.51 11.37 0.40
C ALA A 295 0.07 10.87 0.18
N GLY A 296 -0.24 9.71 0.73
CA GLY A 296 -1.57 9.09 0.79
C GLY A 296 -1.91 8.62 2.20
N ARG A 297 -3.03 7.95 2.32
CA ARG A 297 -3.49 7.25 3.53
C ARG A 297 -4.32 6.04 3.13
N THR A 298 -4.37 5.02 3.99
CA THR A 298 -5.28 3.89 3.77
C THR A 298 -6.50 4.07 4.65
N VAL A 299 -7.67 4.02 4.03
CA VAL A 299 -8.96 4.10 4.69
C VAL A 299 -9.67 2.76 4.65
N TYR A 300 -10.54 2.51 5.62
CA TYR A 300 -11.24 1.23 5.77
C TYR A 300 -12.74 1.47 5.85
N GLY A 301 -13.50 0.73 5.05
CA GLY A 301 -14.95 0.63 5.18
C GLY A 301 -15.36 -0.24 6.37
N ALA A 302 -16.59 -0.05 6.85
CA ALA A 302 -17.16 -0.90 7.89
C ALA A 302 -17.44 -2.31 7.36
N ILE A 303 -17.35 -3.30 8.23
CA ILE A 303 -17.61 -4.70 7.92
C ILE A 303 -18.85 -5.15 8.70
N THR A 304 -19.89 -5.49 7.97
CA THR A 304 -21.12 -6.02 8.55
C THR A 304 -21.13 -7.54 8.40
N GLN A 305 -21.29 -8.25 9.50
CA GLN A 305 -21.32 -9.71 9.52
C GLN A 305 -22.39 -10.23 10.47
N VAL A 306 -22.89 -11.44 10.19
CA VAL A 306 -23.80 -12.15 11.10
C VAL A 306 -22.96 -12.85 12.15
N GLU A 307 -23.26 -12.59 13.42
CA GLU A 307 -22.62 -13.30 14.54
C GLU A 307 -23.32 -14.65 14.78
N GLN A 308 -22.54 -15.66 15.11
CA GLN A 308 -23.08 -17.01 15.40
C GLN A 308 -23.72 -17.10 16.78
N THR A 309 -23.37 -16.19 17.68
CA THR A 309 -23.86 -16.18 19.08
C THR A 309 -25.31 -15.79 19.20
N ASP A 310 -25.81 -14.88 18.38
CA ASP A 310 -27.18 -14.35 18.41
C ASP A 310 -27.91 -14.43 17.06
N GLY A 311 -27.17 -14.66 15.96
CA GLY A 311 -27.71 -14.71 14.60
C GLY A 311 -28.09 -13.35 14.04
N GLU A 312 -27.68 -12.25 14.68
CA GLU A 312 -27.97 -10.88 14.26
C GLU A 312 -26.82 -10.28 13.44
N PHE A 313 -27.13 -9.19 12.71
CA PHE A 313 -26.12 -8.43 11.98
C PHE A 313 -25.41 -7.44 12.90
N HIS A 314 -24.08 -7.55 12.96
CA HIS A 314 -23.22 -6.62 13.67
C HIS A 314 -22.27 -5.91 12.70
N THR A 315 -22.11 -4.61 12.87
CA THR A 315 -21.19 -3.79 12.07
C THR A 315 -19.98 -3.46 12.91
N TYR A 316 -18.81 -3.86 12.44
CA TYR A 316 -17.53 -3.63 13.09
C TYR A 316 -16.73 -2.58 12.34
N THR A 317 -16.13 -1.67 13.08
CA THR A 317 -15.17 -0.68 12.57
C THR A 317 -13.77 -1.14 12.96
N GLY A 318 -12.96 -1.53 11.96
CA GLY A 318 -11.62 -2.05 12.21
C GLY A 318 -10.83 -2.23 10.93
N VAL A 319 -9.52 -2.37 11.09
CA VAL A 319 -8.59 -2.64 9.97
C VAL A 319 -8.77 -4.07 9.46
N ASP A 320 -8.83 -5.02 10.38
CA ASP A 320 -9.05 -6.43 10.11
C ASP A 320 -10.03 -6.97 11.15
N VAL A 321 -11.14 -7.54 10.70
CA VAL A 321 -12.24 -8.02 11.55
C VAL A 321 -12.31 -9.54 11.43
N PRO A 322 -11.99 -10.28 12.47
CA PRO A 322 -12.09 -11.74 12.48
C PRO A 322 -13.53 -12.20 12.64
N LYS A 323 -13.87 -13.31 11.99
CA LYS A 323 -15.12 -14.02 12.14
C LYS A 323 -14.85 -15.50 12.31
N TYR A 324 -15.50 -16.10 13.28
CA TYR A 324 -15.40 -17.53 13.54
C TYR A 324 -16.78 -18.19 13.40
N ILE A 325 -16.85 -19.22 12.58
CA ILE A 325 -18.07 -20.00 12.32
C ILE A 325 -17.81 -21.44 12.68
N SER A 326 -18.76 -22.08 13.39
CA SER A 326 -18.74 -23.52 13.64
C SER A 326 -19.94 -24.18 12.96
N ASP A 327 -19.66 -25.18 12.14
CA ASP A 327 -20.70 -26.04 11.54
C ASP A 327 -20.74 -27.41 12.25
N ALA A 328 -21.75 -27.57 13.07
CA ALA A 328 -21.95 -28.82 13.83
C ALA A 328 -22.37 -29.99 12.93
N ALA A 329 -22.99 -29.73 11.77
CA ALA A 329 -23.46 -30.79 10.87
C ALA A 329 -22.28 -31.47 10.16
N HIS A 330 -21.27 -30.68 9.75
CA HIS A 330 -20.07 -31.17 9.04
C HIS A 330 -18.86 -31.32 9.95
N ASN A 331 -18.98 -30.98 11.24
CA ASN A 331 -17.87 -30.96 12.21
C ASN A 331 -16.66 -30.12 11.72
N THR A 332 -16.94 -29.03 11.08
CA THR A 332 -15.94 -28.07 10.59
C THR A 332 -16.07 -26.75 11.32
N ARG A 333 -14.97 -26.03 11.36
CA ARG A 333 -14.89 -24.68 11.87
C ARG A 333 -14.16 -23.83 10.85
N GLU A 334 -14.58 -22.61 10.67
CA GLU A 334 -13.97 -21.68 9.72
C GLU A 334 -13.57 -20.41 10.45
N LEU A 335 -12.34 -19.98 10.20
CA LEU A 335 -11.82 -18.68 10.62
C LEU A 335 -11.69 -17.80 9.38
N THR A 336 -12.34 -16.66 9.39
CA THR A 336 -12.27 -15.65 8.32
C THR A 336 -11.72 -14.37 8.91
N LEU A 337 -10.83 -13.69 8.17
CA LEU A 337 -10.32 -12.37 8.53
C LEU A 337 -10.68 -11.36 7.45
N SER A 338 -11.70 -10.57 7.72
CA SER A 338 -12.26 -9.61 6.79
C SER A 338 -11.61 -8.24 6.90
N SER A 339 -11.40 -7.57 5.76
CA SER A 339 -10.89 -6.20 5.67
C SER A 339 -11.50 -5.51 4.46
N ALA A 340 -11.74 -4.20 4.55
CA ALA A 340 -12.23 -3.39 3.43
C ALA A 340 -11.32 -2.17 3.20
N PRO A 341 -10.06 -2.37 2.79
CA PRO A 341 -9.08 -1.31 2.63
C PRO A 341 -9.23 -0.55 1.32
N LEU A 342 -8.88 0.72 1.35
CA LEU A 342 -8.73 1.55 0.15
C LEU A 342 -7.55 2.51 0.34
N PRO A 343 -6.36 2.22 -0.20
CA PRO A 343 -5.26 3.18 -0.25
C PRO A 343 -5.65 4.36 -1.14
N MET A 344 -5.56 5.58 -0.64
CA MET A 344 -5.95 6.77 -1.38
C MET A 344 -4.93 7.89 -1.27
N PRO A 345 -4.70 8.69 -2.33
CA PRO A 345 -3.83 9.84 -2.26
C PRO A 345 -4.50 11.00 -1.49
N ASN A 346 -3.70 11.73 -0.69
CA ASN A 346 -4.18 12.89 0.05
C ASN A 346 -4.39 14.13 -0.82
N ASN A 347 -3.69 14.19 -1.95
CA ASN A 347 -3.75 15.29 -2.91
C ASN A 347 -3.89 14.74 -4.34
N GLU A 348 -4.26 15.61 -5.27
CA GLU A 348 -4.32 15.22 -6.69
C GLU A 348 -2.92 14.88 -7.22
N CYS A 349 -2.71 13.61 -7.58
CA CYS A 349 -1.47 13.06 -8.17
C CYS A 349 -0.20 13.41 -7.38
N PRO A 350 -0.04 12.90 -6.14
CA PRO A 350 1.13 13.19 -5.33
C PRO A 350 2.38 12.42 -5.78
N PHE A 351 2.23 11.50 -6.71
CA PHE A 351 3.31 10.68 -7.28
C PHE A 351 3.49 11.00 -8.76
N SER A 352 4.73 11.27 -9.17
CA SER A 352 5.11 11.35 -10.58
C SER A 352 5.75 10.04 -11.00
N VAL A 353 5.26 9.44 -12.07
CA VAL A 353 5.70 8.10 -12.52
C VAL A 353 6.30 8.16 -13.92
N ALA A 354 7.28 7.30 -14.18
CA ALA A 354 7.87 7.14 -15.49
C ALA A 354 8.21 5.67 -15.76
N LYS A 355 8.01 5.22 -16.99
CA LYS A 355 8.62 4.01 -17.51
C LYS A 355 9.92 4.40 -18.18
N VAL A 356 11.06 3.92 -17.66
CA VAL A 356 12.40 4.34 -18.06
C VAL A 356 13.16 3.25 -18.81
N ILE A 357 12.68 2.03 -18.77
CA ILE A 357 13.16 0.88 -19.57
C ILE A 357 11.96 0.34 -20.33
N ASN A 358 12.10 0.11 -21.62
CA ASN A 358 11.05 -0.40 -22.50
C ASN A 358 11.00 -1.92 -22.57
#